data_9210b203d906ae40d272dce00cf64ef1
#
_entry.id   9210b203d906ae40d272dce00cf64ef1
#
_cell.length_a   1.000
_cell.length_b   1.000
_cell.length_c   1.000
_cell.angle_alpha   90.00
_cell.angle_beta   90.00
_cell.angle_gamma   90.00
#
_symmetry.space_group_name_H-M   'P 1'
#
loop_
_entity.id
_entity.type
_entity.pdbx_description
1 polymer ?
#
loop_
_entity_poly.entity_id
_entity_poly.type
_entity_poly.pdbx_seq_one_letter_code
_entity_poly.pdbx_strand_id
1 'polypeptide(L)'
;MQYLVSGKEMKLLDQNTSSVFHVPELVLMEQAAMAFVRKLFSLKEEYHKNVKSVLILCGSGNNGADGMAVARLLMQTGLNVCTCLCGEQVGHTTSGSYKTQKSICQAYGMRMTKELSQENFDLIIDALFGIGLSRNIEGELADVIQKVNGADAWRVAVDISSGVHADDGAILNVAFAADDTITFSFGKIGQFLWPGSDASGRISIVSMGITKESWLDRKPHLAMLEKDDIKRLLPKRTDHSNKGTYGKLLVIAGSVNMAGAAVMCARAAYRSGVGLVKVLTAEENRVSIQTLLPEAILSTYGVKIDESQVIEELKWADAVVLGPGIGTDKNAQKLVELVLKNCAVPLLLDADALNVIAKEPEVLLRPHTEMIITPHLGEMARLTGDAVSLIQSRLVESAFTFAQTYNVVCVLKDFHTITAIPYALGYLNLSGNNGMATAGSGDVLSGIIGAMLAQGMTADLAAPLGVYLHGLAGDKAAKATGERALIATDLIEALPMVYET
;
A
#
# COMPACT_ATOMS: atom_id res chain seq x y z
N MET A 1 8.33 9.84 3.49
CA MET A 1 8.45 8.47 2.92
C MET A 1 8.91 7.54 4.01
N GLN A 2 8.21 6.44 4.22
CA GLN A 2 8.41 5.47 5.29
C GLN A 2 8.71 4.09 4.69
N TYR A 3 9.82 3.47 5.08
CA TYR A 3 10.19 2.14 4.59
C TYR A 3 9.36 1.05 5.27
N LEU A 4 9.05 0.01 4.49
CA LEU A 4 8.44 -1.22 4.96
C LEU A 4 9.44 -2.36 4.88
N VAL A 5 9.35 -3.31 5.80
CA VAL A 5 10.29 -4.42 5.91
C VAL A 5 9.59 -5.78 5.94
N SER A 6 10.24 -6.78 5.38
CA SER A 6 9.94 -8.18 5.64
C SER A 6 10.44 -8.58 7.04
N GLY A 7 9.93 -9.70 7.57
CA GLY A 7 10.44 -10.25 8.84
C GLY A 7 11.93 -10.56 8.79
N LYS A 8 12.44 -10.96 7.61
CA LYS A 8 13.88 -11.22 7.40
C LYS A 8 14.70 -9.94 7.42
N GLU A 9 14.24 -8.87 6.78
CA GLU A 9 14.90 -7.57 6.82
C GLU A 9 14.91 -6.98 8.22
N MET A 10 13.79 -7.05 8.95
CA MET A 10 13.74 -6.56 10.33
C MET A 10 14.73 -7.27 11.23
N LYS A 11 14.80 -8.62 11.16
CA LYS A 11 15.81 -9.40 11.91
C LYS A 11 17.23 -8.98 11.58
N LEU A 12 17.51 -8.69 10.31
CA LEU A 12 18.83 -8.22 9.88
C LEU A 12 19.15 -6.85 10.47
N LEU A 13 18.19 -5.92 10.48
CA LEU A 13 18.35 -4.58 11.05
C LEU A 13 18.63 -4.64 12.56
N ASP A 14 17.88 -5.47 13.31
CA ASP A 14 18.12 -5.76 14.71
C ASP A 14 19.55 -6.29 14.95
N GLN A 15 19.93 -7.28 14.14
CA GLN A 15 21.26 -7.91 14.21
C GLN A 15 22.39 -6.92 13.90
N ASN A 16 22.23 -6.11 12.85
CA ASN A 16 23.21 -5.09 12.49
C ASN A 16 23.34 -4.02 13.59
N THR A 17 22.22 -3.59 14.16
CA THR A 17 22.21 -2.62 15.25
C THR A 17 22.96 -3.15 16.47
N SER A 18 22.79 -4.43 16.79
CA SER A 18 23.45 -5.03 17.96
C SER A 18 24.91 -5.42 17.67
N SER A 19 25.22 -5.97 16.50
CA SER A 19 26.57 -6.51 16.22
C SER A 19 27.53 -5.47 15.66
N VAL A 20 27.06 -4.54 14.81
CA VAL A 20 27.91 -3.53 14.15
C VAL A 20 27.93 -2.22 14.93
N PHE A 21 26.77 -1.77 15.41
CA PHE A 21 26.65 -0.52 16.17
C PHE A 21 26.71 -0.73 17.69
N HIS A 22 26.87 -1.98 18.15
CA HIS A 22 27.10 -2.36 19.55
C HIS A 22 26.00 -1.90 20.52
N VAL A 23 24.76 -1.72 20.03
CA VAL A 23 23.61 -1.42 20.89
C VAL A 23 23.08 -2.73 21.49
N PRO A 24 23.17 -2.96 22.81
CA PRO A 24 22.71 -4.22 23.41
C PRO A 24 21.20 -4.47 23.17
N GLU A 25 20.82 -5.72 22.90
CA GLU A 25 19.43 -6.13 22.66
C GLU A 25 18.49 -5.66 23.80
N LEU A 26 18.92 -5.76 25.06
CA LEU A 26 18.10 -5.30 26.20
C LEU A 26 17.89 -3.77 26.19
N VAL A 27 18.81 -3.00 25.64
CA VAL A 27 18.62 -1.54 25.48
C VAL A 27 17.57 -1.24 24.43
N LEU A 28 17.61 -1.93 23.28
CA LEU A 28 16.60 -1.80 22.23
C LEU A 28 15.22 -2.21 22.75
N MET A 29 15.15 -3.31 23.49
CA MET A 29 13.91 -3.80 24.12
C MET A 29 13.31 -2.79 25.11
N GLU A 30 14.14 -2.19 25.94
CA GLU A 30 13.69 -1.15 26.89
C GLU A 30 13.18 0.09 26.16
N GLN A 31 13.88 0.52 25.10
CA GLN A 31 13.43 1.63 24.26
C GLN A 31 12.12 1.31 23.53
N ALA A 32 11.95 0.09 23.03
CA ALA A 32 10.72 -0.38 22.42
C ALA A 32 9.55 -0.33 23.41
N ALA A 33 9.73 -0.88 24.60
CA ALA A 33 8.71 -0.88 25.65
C ALA A 33 8.33 0.55 26.08
N MET A 34 9.30 1.45 26.25
CA MET A 34 9.04 2.87 26.56
C MET A 34 8.31 3.58 25.42
N ALA A 35 8.67 3.33 24.16
CA ALA A 35 8.00 3.90 23.00
C ALA A 35 6.56 3.38 22.87
N PHE A 36 6.35 2.07 23.10
CA PHE A 36 5.04 1.45 23.15
C PHE A 36 4.13 2.13 24.19
N VAL A 37 4.60 2.21 25.45
CA VAL A 37 3.80 2.78 26.55
C VAL A 37 3.47 4.25 26.28
N ARG A 38 4.42 5.05 25.78
CA ARG A 38 4.15 6.45 25.40
C ARG A 38 3.06 6.56 24.34
N LYS A 39 3.16 5.72 23.28
CA LYS A 39 2.16 5.72 22.21
C LYS A 39 0.80 5.22 22.71
N LEU A 40 0.78 4.17 23.52
CA LEU A 40 -0.44 3.64 24.13
C LEU A 40 -1.19 4.73 24.94
N PHE A 41 -0.49 5.51 25.75
CA PHE A 41 -1.11 6.60 26.49
C PHE A 41 -1.63 7.72 25.57
N SER A 42 -0.89 8.06 24.52
CA SER A 42 -1.37 9.01 23.50
C SER A 42 -2.68 8.54 22.85
N LEU A 43 -2.76 7.25 22.48
CA LEU A 43 -3.98 6.65 21.92
C LEU A 43 -5.12 6.59 22.92
N LYS A 44 -4.80 6.26 24.20
CA LYS A 44 -5.78 6.27 25.31
C LYS A 44 -6.44 7.64 25.45
N GLU A 45 -5.66 8.71 25.39
CA GLU A 45 -6.18 10.09 25.45
C GLU A 45 -7.01 10.43 24.20
N GLU A 46 -6.49 10.11 23.01
CA GLU A 46 -7.17 10.37 21.73
C GLU A 46 -8.54 9.69 21.66
N TYR A 47 -8.66 8.46 22.18
CA TYR A 47 -9.92 7.69 22.17
C TYR A 47 -10.77 7.89 23.42
N HIS A 48 -10.34 8.72 24.36
CA HIS A 48 -10.99 8.91 25.66
C HIS A 48 -11.24 7.58 26.40
N LYS A 49 -10.30 6.61 26.30
CA LYS A 49 -10.41 5.30 26.94
C LYS A 49 -10.16 5.39 28.45
N ASN A 50 -11.03 4.78 29.25
CA ASN A 50 -10.84 4.63 30.70
C ASN A 50 -10.25 3.26 31.01
N VAL A 51 -8.92 3.16 31.07
CA VAL A 51 -8.19 1.91 31.32
C VAL A 51 -7.70 1.92 32.77
N LYS A 52 -8.08 0.90 33.54
CA LYS A 52 -7.64 0.65 34.94
C LYS A 52 -6.98 -0.71 35.11
N SER A 53 -7.40 -1.69 34.29
CA SER A 53 -6.94 -3.08 34.35
C SER A 53 -6.40 -3.52 32.99
N VAL A 54 -5.26 -4.23 33.00
CA VAL A 54 -4.53 -4.64 31.79
C VAL A 54 -4.16 -6.12 31.90
N LEU A 55 -4.51 -6.89 30.89
CA LEU A 55 -3.99 -8.24 30.66
C LEU A 55 -2.93 -8.19 29.57
N ILE A 56 -1.76 -8.78 29.82
CA ILE A 56 -0.70 -8.90 28.81
C ILE A 56 -0.43 -10.37 28.54
N LEU A 57 -0.56 -10.78 27.29
CA LEU A 57 -0.30 -12.14 26.84
C LEU A 57 1.15 -12.24 26.35
N CYS A 58 2.00 -12.95 27.07
CA CYS A 58 3.41 -13.10 26.75
C CYS A 58 3.73 -14.49 26.21
N GLY A 59 4.29 -14.55 25.00
CA GLY A 59 4.92 -15.75 24.46
C GLY A 59 6.31 -16.00 25.06
N SER A 60 6.97 -17.08 24.68
CA SER A 60 8.30 -17.47 25.21
C SER A 60 9.49 -16.84 24.47
N GLY A 61 9.24 -16.06 23.40
CA GLY A 61 10.24 -15.41 22.56
C GLY A 61 10.54 -13.96 22.95
N ASN A 62 11.21 -13.23 22.05
CA ASN A 62 11.55 -11.83 22.25
C ASN A 62 10.31 -10.92 22.35
N ASN A 63 9.25 -11.19 21.55
CA ASN A 63 8.01 -10.41 21.65
C ASN A 63 7.37 -10.52 23.06
N GLY A 64 7.39 -11.75 23.64
CA GLY A 64 6.94 -11.92 25.04
C GLY A 64 7.83 -11.20 26.06
N ALA A 65 9.12 -11.08 25.78
CA ALA A 65 10.03 -10.28 26.60
C ALA A 65 9.71 -8.77 26.50
N ASP A 66 9.41 -8.26 25.30
CA ASP A 66 8.90 -6.89 25.08
C ASP A 66 7.60 -6.66 25.88
N GLY A 67 6.67 -7.63 25.82
CA GLY A 67 5.42 -7.61 26.60
C GLY A 67 5.66 -7.54 28.12
N MET A 68 6.64 -8.26 28.65
CA MET A 68 7.01 -8.18 30.08
C MET A 68 7.63 -6.83 30.46
N ALA A 69 8.48 -6.25 29.57
CA ALA A 69 9.01 -4.90 29.78
C ALA A 69 7.89 -3.85 29.79
N VAL A 70 6.93 -3.96 28.85
CA VAL A 70 5.72 -3.13 28.83
C VAL A 70 4.90 -3.30 30.10
N ALA A 71 4.69 -4.54 30.56
CA ALA A 71 3.94 -4.83 31.78
C ALA A 71 4.52 -4.12 33.01
N ARG A 72 5.85 -4.19 33.16
CA ARG A 72 6.57 -3.51 34.24
C ARG A 72 6.39 -1.99 34.19
N LEU A 73 6.51 -1.40 33.02
CA LEU A 73 6.34 0.04 32.86
C LEU A 73 4.89 0.48 33.14
N LEU A 74 3.89 -0.28 32.69
CA LEU A 74 2.47 0.01 32.95
C LEU A 74 2.13 -0.13 34.45
N MET A 75 2.68 -1.13 35.14
CA MET A 75 2.50 -1.28 36.60
C MET A 75 3.01 -0.03 37.37
N GLN A 76 4.12 0.57 36.94
CA GLN A 76 4.67 1.78 37.57
C GLN A 76 3.76 3.01 37.39
N THR A 77 2.80 2.98 36.48
CA THR A 77 1.81 4.06 36.28
C THR A 77 0.56 3.89 37.17
N GLY A 78 0.53 2.86 38.02
CA GLY A 78 -0.58 2.58 38.93
C GLY A 78 -1.72 1.76 38.32
N LEU A 79 -1.56 1.21 37.11
CA LEU A 79 -2.52 0.30 36.49
C LEU A 79 -2.46 -1.08 37.18
N ASN A 80 -3.62 -1.76 37.27
CA ASN A 80 -3.68 -3.16 37.70
C ASN A 80 -3.28 -4.06 36.51
N VAL A 81 -2.04 -4.57 36.53
CA VAL A 81 -1.46 -5.35 35.43
C VAL A 81 -1.39 -6.83 35.81
N CYS A 82 -1.93 -7.69 34.97
CA CYS A 82 -1.81 -9.13 35.02
C CYS A 82 -1.06 -9.63 33.76
N THR A 83 0.01 -10.38 33.92
CA THR A 83 0.80 -10.96 32.84
C THR A 83 0.52 -12.45 32.73
N CYS A 84 0.02 -12.92 31.59
CA CYS A 84 -0.18 -14.33 31.28
C CYS A 84 1.01 -14.88 30.48
N LEU A 85 1.72 -15.86 31.04
CA LEU A 85 2.90 -16.49 30.42
C LEU A 85 2.46 -17.70 29.57
N CYS A 86 1.86 -17.47 28.44
CA CYS A 86 1.19 -18.47 27.58
C CYS A 86 2.15 -19.47 26.91
N GLY A 87 3.44 -19.18 26.83
CA GLY A 87 4.41 -19.99 26.09
C GLY A 87 5.19 -21.01 26.91
N GLU A 88 5.06 -21.03 28.24
CA GLU A 88 5.89 -21.88 29.12
C GLU A 88 5.47 -23.36 29.17
N GLN A 89 4.23 -23.67 28.84
CA GLN A 89 3.68 -25.02 28.99
C GLN A 89 4.11 -26.01 27.91
N VAL A 90 4.63 -25.55 26.78
CA VAL A 90 4.82 -26.37 25.56
C VAL A 90 6.30 -26.63 25.23
N GLY A 91 7.20 -26.70 26.21
CA GLY A 91 8.59 -27.16 25.98
C GLY A 91 9.43 -26.30 24.99
N HIS A 92 9.00 -25.07 24.71
CA HIS A 92 9.73 -24.18 23.82
C HIS A 92 10.97 -23.59 24.51
N THR A 93 12.08 -23.50 23.78
CA THR A 93 13.28 -22.80 24.23
C THR A 93 12.99 -21.33 24.44
N THR A 94 13.14 -20.85 25.67
CA THR A 94 12.99 -19.42 26.02
C THR A 94 14.22 -18.62 25.60
N SER A 95 14.02 -17.41 25.04
CA SER A 95 15.14 -16.51 24.74
C SER A 95 15.86 -16.02 26.00
N GLY A 96 17.11 -15.58 25.85
CA GLY A 96 17.87 -14.97 26.96
C GLY A 96 17.16 -13.74 27.50
N SER A 97 16.68 -12.88 26.60
CA SER A 97 15.94 -11.66 26.93
C SER A 97 14.64 -11.94 27.68
N TYR A 98 13.91 -13.01 27.30
CA TYR A 98 12.73 -13.46 28.02
C TYR A 98 13.05 -13.81 29.48
N LYS A 99 14.12 -14.62 29.72
CA LYS A 99 14.54 -15.01 31.08
C LYS A 99 14.90 -13.79 31.93
N THR A 100 15.60 -12.84 31.33
CA THR A 100 16.02 -11.60 32.01
C THR A 100 14.80 -10.76 32.40
N GLN A 101 13.89 -10.48 31.47
CA GLN A 101 12.69 -9.68 31.75
C GLN A 101 11.77 -10.38 32.76
N LYS A 102 11.62 -11.70 32.68
CA LYS A 102 10.85 -12.48 33.69
C LYS A 102 11.44 -12.31 35.07
N SER A 103 12.76 -12.40 35.23
CA SER A 103 13.43 -12.22 36.51
C SER A 103 13.23 -10.80 37.07
N ILE A 104 13.28 -9.79 36.22
CA ILE A 104 13.00 -8.40 36.57
C ILE A 104 11.55 -8.27 37.05
N CYS A 105 10.56 -8.78 36.33
CA CYS A 105 9.16 -8.74 36.70
C CYS A 105 8.90 -9.44 38.03
N GLN A 106 9.55 -10.59 38.26
CA GLN A 106 9.48 -11.31 39.57
C GLN A 106 10.05 -10.47 40.74
N ALA A 107 11.19 -9.81 40.52
CA ALA A 107 11.79 -8.94 41.53
C ALA A 107 10.89 -7.74 41.90
N TYR A 108 10.10 -7.24 40.95
CA TYR A 108 9.08 -6.20 41.20
C TYR A 108 7.79 -6.74 41.81
N GLY A 109 7.67 -8.07 42.06
CA GLY A 109 6.46 -8.67 42.61
C GLY A 109 5.24 -8.61 41.70
N MET A 110 5.45 -8.60 40.38
CA MET A 110 4.35 -8.50 39.41
C MET A 110 3.46 -9.72 39.41
N ARG A 111 2.16 -9.53 39.24
CA ARG A 111 1.19 -10.60 39.10
C ARG A 111 1.40 -11.32 37.76
N MET A 112 1.85 -12.58 37.82
CA MET A 112 2.08 -13.44 36.64
C MET A 112 1.29 -14.74 36.80
N THR A 113 0.61 -15.16 35.74
CA THR A 113 -0.17 -16.41 35.67
C THR A 113 0.31 -17.26 34.50
N LYS A 114 0.06 -18.57 34.56
CA LYS A 114 0.28 -19.48 33.41
C LYS A 114 -1.01 -19.73 32.64
N GLU A 115 -2.13 -19.58 33.28
CA GLU A 115 -3.46 -19.74 32.72
C GLU A 115 -4.10 -18.38 32.47
N LEU A 116 -4.94 -18.32 31.44
CA LEU A 116 -5.69 -17.12 31.13
C LEU A 116 -6.64 -16.79 32.28
N SER A 117 -6.52 -15.58 32.82
CA SER A 117 -7.41 -15.08 33.87
C SER A 117 -8.88 -15.09 33.43
N GLN A 118 -9.79 -15.39 34.36
CA GLN A 118 -11.23 -15.29 34.15
C GLN A 118 -11.78 -13.87 34.41
N GLU A 119 -10.93 -12.95 34.84
CA GLU A 119 -11.31 -11.56 35.11
C GLU A 119 -11.53 -10.79 33.81
N ASN A 120 -12.38 -9.78 33.84
CA ASN A 120 -12.51 -8.82 32.74
C ASN A 120 -11.43 -7.75 32.87
N PHE A 121 -10.85 -7.38 31.74
CA PHE A 121 -9.84 -6.34 31.63
C PHE A 121 -10.29 -5.25 30.66
N ASP A 122 -9.92 -4.00 30.96
CA ASP A 122 -10.23 -2.86 30.07
C ASP A 122 -9.33 -2.85 28.84
N LEU A 123 -8.11 -3.41 28.97
CA LEU A 123 -7.11 -3.48 27.91
C LEU A 123 -6.48 -4.88 27.86
N ILE A 124 -6.37 -5.45 26.68
CA ILE A 124 -5.63 -6.69 26.40
C ILE A 124 -4.48 -6.36 25.46
N ILE A 125 -3.26 -6.69 25.88
CA ILE A 125 -2.05 -6.49 25.09
C ILE A 125 -1.55 -7.85 24.61
N ASP A 126 -1.41 -7.98 23.29
CA ASP A 126 -0.85 -9.17 22.64
C ASP A 126 0.67 -9.02 22.45
N ALA A 127 1.41 -9.90 23.08
CA ALA A 127 2.85 -10.09 22.92
C ALA A 127 3.19 -11.59 22.84
N LEU A 128 2.31 -12.40 22.18
CA LEU A 128 2.53 -13.84 22.05
C LEU A 128 3.60 -14.15 21.02
N PHE A 129 3.40 -13.66 19.80
CA PHE A 129 4.30 -13.93 18.67
C PHE A 129 4.69 -12.63 17.96
N GLY A 130 5.93 -12.54 17.54
CA GLY A 130 6.46 -11.45 16.71
C GLY A 130 6.74 -11.91 15.28
N ILE A 131 7.58 -11.17 14.56
CA ILE A 131 7.98 -11.37 13.16
C ILE A 131 8.59 -12.74 12.83
N GLY A 132 8.89 -13.57 13.82
CA GLY A 132 9.48 -14.89 13.63
C GLY A 132 8.49 -16.02 13.42
N LEU A 133 7.19 -15.75 13.49
CA LEU A 133 6.15 -16.74 13.30
C LEU A 133 6.05 -17.17 11.84
N SER A 134 6.20 -18.49 11.57
CA SER A 134 6.14 -19.06 10.23
C SER A 134 5.32 -20.36 10.15
N ARG A 135 4.61 -20.71 11.23
CA ARG A 135 3.77 -21.89 11.33
C ARG A 135 2.40 -21.55 11.90
N ASN A 136 1.42 -22.38 11.60
CA ASN A 136 0.08 -22.23 12.18
C ASN A 136 0.12 -22.23 13.71
N ILE A 137 -0.72 -21.39 14.30
CA ILE A 137 -0.96 -21.39 15.74
C ILE A 137 -2.04 -22.43 16.04
N GLU A 138 -1.73 -23.41 16.88
CA GLU A 138 -2.61 -24.54 17.19
C GLU A 138 -2.73 -24.73 18.71
N GLY A 139 -3.70 -25.56 19.15
CA GLY A 139 -3.90 -25.94 20.54
C GLY A 139 -4.22 -24.76 21.47
N GLU A 140 -3.73 -24.82 22.71
CA GLU A 140 -4.05 -23.88 23.77
C GLU A 140 -3.81 -22.40 23.38
N LEU A 141 -2.81 -22.12 22.56
CA LEU A 141 -2.52 -20.73 22.11
C LEU A 141 -3.57 -20.21 21.13
N ALA A 142 -4.09 -21.09 20.27
CA ALA A 142 -5.21 -20.74 19.40
C ALA A 142 -6.48 -20.47 20.21
N ASP A 143 -6.76 -21.29 21.23
CA ASP A 143 -7.90 -21.13 22.12
C ASP A 143 -7.82 -19.81 22.91
N VAL A 144 -6.61 -19.46 23.40
CA VAL A 144 -6.36 -18.17 24.08
C VAL A 144 -6.69 -17.01 23.16
N ILE A 145 -6.19 -17.01 21.93
CA ILE A 145 -6.43 -15.94 20.94
C ILE A 145 -7.93 -15.83 20.64
N GLN A 146 -8.61 -16.95 20.36
CA GLN A 146 -10.06 -16.95 20.09
C GLN A 146 -10.86 -16.38 21.28
N LYS A 147 -10.49 -16.74 22.49
CA LYS A 147 -11.16 -16.28 23.71
C LYS A 147 -11.00 -14.77 23.91
N VAL A 148 -9.80 -14.23 23.74
CA VAL A 148 -9.54 -12.80 23.92
C VAL A 148 -10.08 -11.95 22.78
N ASN A 149 -10.21 -12.50 21.58
CA ASN A 149 -10.90 -11.84 20.47
C ASN A 149 -12.39 -11.60 20.74
N GLY A 150 -13.01 -12.44 21.57
CA GLY A 150 -14.41 -12.28 22.01
C GLY A 150 -14.60 -11.41 23.25
N ALA A 151 -13.52 -10.89 23.84
CA ALA A 151 -13.60 -10.04 25.05
C ALA A 151 -14.03 -8.61 24.70
N ASP A 152 -14.84 -8.00 25.56
CA ASP A 152 -15.16 -6.56 25.50
C ASP A 152 -14.03 -5.76 26.16
N ALA A 153 -12.94 -5.58 25.41
CA ALA A 153 -11.74 -4.89 25.83
C ALA A 153 -11.08 -4.16 24.66
N TRP A 154 -10.32 -3.12 24.93
CA TRP A 154 -9.42 -2.55 23.93
C TRP A 154 -8.24 -3.51 23.68
N ARG A 155 -8.00 -3.88 22.42
CA ARG A 155 -6.99 -4.87 22.03
C ARG A 155 -5.84 -4.21 21.33
N VAL A 156 -4.63 -4.32 21.88
CA VAL A 156 -3.43 -3.68 21.30
C VAL A 156 -2.33 -4.72 21.12
N ALA A 157 -1.78 -4.79 19.92
CA ALA A 157 -0.67 -5.70 19.61
C ALA A 157 0.70 -5.02 19.76
N VAL A 158 1.67 -5.76 20.32
CA VAL A 158 3.08 -5.38 20.39
C VAL A 158 3.78 -5.83 19.13
N ASP A 159 4.30 -4.91 18.39
CA ASP A 159 5.05 -5.04 17.15
C ASP A 159 4.23 -5.58 15.96
N ILE A 160 3.64 -6.75 16.07
CA ILE A 160 2.77 -7.38 15.05
C ILE A 160 1.69 -8.21 15.74
N SER A 161 0.47 -8.18 15.24
CA SER A 161 -0.61 -9.04 15.73
C SER A 161 -0.24 -10.50 15.61
N SER A 162 -0.32 -11.24 16.71
CA SER A 162 0.00 -12.68 16.73
C SER A 162 -0.89 -13.44 15.76
N GLY A 163 -0.26 -14.23 14.91
CA GLY A 163 -0.93 -14.99 13.83
C GLY A 163 -0.90 -14.32 12.48
N VAL A 164 -0.48 -13.07 12.35
CA VAL A 164 -0.22 -12.40 11.07
C VAL A 164 1.19 -12.71 10.61
N HIS A 165 1.34 -13.22 9.39
CA HIS A 165 2.65 -13.43 8.78
C HIS A 165 3.25 -12.09 8.31
N ALA A 166 4.51 -11.85 8.68
CA ALA A 166 5.15 -10.52 8.54
C ALA A 166 5.35 -10.06 7.09
N ASP A 167 5.45 -10.98 6.12
CA ASP A 167 5.84 -10.66 4.74
C ASP A 167 4.65 -10.52 3.80
N ASP A 168 3.59 -11.32 3.97
CA ASP A 168 2.46 -11.40 3.05
C ASP A 168 1.08 -11.17 3.71
N GLY A 169 1.04 -11.05 5.03
CA GLY A 169 -0.20 -10.82 5.78
C GLY A 169 -1.11 -12.04 5.90
N ALA A 170 -0.64 -13.23 5.53
CA ALA A 170 -1.41 -14.46 5.70
C ALA A 170 -1.74 -14.70 7.18
N ILE A 171 -2.96 -15.16 7.45
CA ILE A 171 -3.36 -15.58 8.79
C ILE A 171 -2.93 -17.03 9.02
N LEU A 172 -2.10 -17.24 10.00
CA LEU A 172 -1.54 -18.55 10.37
C LEU A 172 -2.50 -19.32 11.30
N ASN A 173 -3.62 -19.79 10.75
CA ASN A 173 -4.77 -20.44 11.35
C ASN A 173 -5.67 -19.46 12.14
N VAL A 174 -5.14 -18.74 13.11
CA VAL A 174 -5.85 -17.75 13.92
C VAL A 174 -4.96 -16.53 14.13
N ALA A 175 -5.57 -15.34 14.18
CA ALA A 175 -4.85 -14.13 14.54
C ALA A 175 -5.55 -13.39 15.69
N PHE A 176 -4.77 -12.71 16.48
CA PHE A 176 -5.26 -11.71 17.42
C PHE A 176 -5.85 -10.53 16.64
N ALA A 177 -7.12 -10.22 16.90
CA ALA A 177 -7.82 -9.12 16.22
C ALA A 177 -7.57 -7.82 16.99
N ALA A 178 -6.46 -7.15 16.69
CA ALA A 178 -6.09 -5.90 17.32
C ALA A 178 -7.01 -4.75 16.86
N ASP A 179 -7.35 -3.85 17.77
CA ASP A 179 -7.92 -2.53 17.44
C ASP A 179 -6.79 -1.57 17.02
N ASP A 180 -5.63 -1.70 17.68
CA ASP A 180 -4.40 -0.97 17.35
C ASP A 180 -3.18 -1.90 17.41
N THR A 181 -2.21 -1.67 16.52
CA THR A 181 -0.88 -2.29 16.57
C THR A 181 0.17 -1.20 16.69
N ILE A 182 1.02 -1.30 17.70
CA ILE A 182 2.17 -0.39 17.88
C ILE A 182 3.42 -1.16 17.47
N THR A 183 3.91 -0.85 16.26
CA THR A 183 5.04 -1.54 15.62
C THR A 183 6.32 -0.74 15.73
N PHE A 184 7.47 -1.43 15.76
CA PHE A 184 8.76 -0.84 16.10
C PHE A 184 9.61 -0.53 14.86
N SER A 185 10.15 0.68 14.79
CA SER A 185 11.05 1.26 13.80
C SER A 185 10.53 1.25 12.37
N PHE A 186 10.06 0.11 11.87
CA PHE A 186 9.53 -0.05 10.52
C PHE A 186 8.24 -0.88 10.55
N GLY A 187 7.28 -0.51 9.69
CA GLY A 187 6.10 -1.34 9.46
C GLY A 187 6.48 -2.63 8.74
N LYS A 188 5.87 -3.77 9.14
CA LYS A 188 6.06 -5.05 8.46
C LYS A 188 5.07 -5.13 7.31
N ILE A 189 5.52 -5.57 6.15
CA ILE A 189 4.73 -5.60 4.92
C ILE A 189 3.37 -6.27 5.16
N GLY A 190 3.36 -7.42 5.81
CA GLY A 190 2.14 -8.21 6.07
C GLY A 190 1.10 -7.53 6.97
N GLN A 191 1.49 -6.53 7.77
CA GLN A 191 0.54 -5.75 8.56
C GLN A 191 -0.38 -4.89 7.70
N PHE A 192 0.05 -4.57 6.48
CA PHE A 192 -0.65 -3.68 5.55
C PHE A 192 -1.30 -4.45 4.38
N LEU A 193 -1.08 -5.75 4.27
CA LEU A 193 -1.69 -6.59 3.25
C LEU A 193 -2.89 -7.36 3.81
N TRP A 194 -3.95 -7.50 3.02
CA TRP A 194 -5.09 -8.32 3.40
C TRP A 194 -4.70 -9.81 3.36
N PRO A 195 -5.14 -10.63 4.34
CA PRO A 195 -6.03 -10.33 5.47
C PRO A 195 -5.33 -9.81 6.74
N GLY A 196 -4.02 -9.70 6.78
CA GLY A 196 -3.24 -9.25 7.94
C GLY A 196 -3.59 -7.83 8.39
N SER A 197 -3.95 -6.94 7.45
CA SER A 197 -4.39 -5.57 7.74
C SER A 197 -5.64 -5.53 8.62
N ASP A 198 -6.59 -6.43 8.38
CA ASP A 198 -7.82 -6.51 9.19
C ASP A 198 -7.51 -6.94 10.63
N ALA A 199 -6.56 -7.87 10.80
CA ALA A 199 -6.14 -8.34 12.13
C ALA A 199 -5.23 -7.34 12.86
N SER A 200 -4.54 -6.47 12.14
CA SER A 200 -3.59 -5.48 12.69
C SER A 200 -4.28 -4.22 13.23
N GLY A 201 -5.50 -3.93 12.80
CA GLY A 201 -6.20 -2.69 13.15
C GLY A 201 -5.41 -1.44 12.73
N ARG A 202 -5.51 -0.37 13.49
CA ARG A 202 -4.76 0.86 13.22
C ARG A 202 -3.29 0.72 13.61
N ILE A 203 -2.38 0.88 12.66
CA ILE A 203 -0.94 0.71 12.87
C ILE A 203 -0.29 2.04 13.22
N SER A 204 0.51 2.03 14.29
CA SER A 204 1.36 3.15 14.70
C SER A 204 2.81 2.70 14.72
N ILE A 205 3.65 3.30 13.87
CA ILE A 205 5.08 3.01 13.82
C ILE A 205 5.80 3.94 14.81
N VAL A 206 6.55 3.37 15.75
CA VAL A 206 7.31 4.10 16.77
C VAL A 206 8.80 3.77 16.71
N SER A 207 9.66 4.77 16.88
CA SER A 207 11.10 4.55 16.89
C SER A 207 11.55 3.87 18.20
N MET A 208 12.44 2.88 18.07
CA MET A 208 13.11 2.23 19.20
C MET A 208 14.64 2.29 19.12
N GLY A 209 15.18 3.16 18.26
CA GLY A 209 16.63 3.36 18.14
C GLY A 209 17.31 2.60 17.00
N ILE A 210 16.60 1.81 16.20
CA ILE A 210 17.10 1.27 14.94
C ILE A 210 16.98 2.37 13.89
N THR A 211 18.11 2.74 13.28
CA THR A 211 18.19 3.84 12.34
C THR A 211 18.49 3.35 10.92
N LYS A 212 18.48 4.28 9.96
CA LYS A 212 18.77 3.95 8.55
C LYS A 212 20.21 3.41 8.35
N GLU A 213 21.13 3.72 9.24
CA GLU A 213 22.51 3.21 9.20
C GLU A 213 22.56 1.68 9.36
N SER A 214 21.58 1.09 10.06
CA SER A 214 21.46 -0.36 10.24
C SER A 214 21.20 -1.13 8.95
N TRP A 215 20.80 -0.45 7.87
CA TRP A 215 20.73 -1.07 6.54
C TRP A 215 22.12 -1.44 5.98
N LEU A 216 23.17 -0.77 6.41
CA LEU A 216 24.52 -0.87 5.83
C LEU A 216 24.48 -0.63 4.31
N ASP A 217 25.03 -1.56 3.50
CA ASP A 217 25.02 -1.48 2.03
C ASP A 217 23.72 -1.98 1.38
N ARG A 218 22.74 -2.43 2.17
CA ARG A 218 21.46 -2.89 1.64
C ARG A 218 20.51 -1.72 1.44
N LYS A 219 19.59 -1.87 0.48
CA LYS A 219 18.51 -0.90 0.25
C LYS A 219 17.19 -1.54 0.61
N PRO A 220 16.26 -0.80 1.24
CA PRO A 220 14.88 -1.25 1.39
C PRO A 220 14.27 -1.46 0.00
N HIS A 221 13.39 -2.44 -0.15
CA HIS A 221 12.77 -2.72 -1.43
C HIS A 221 11.32 -2.23 -1.52
N LEU A 222 10.70 -1.86 -0.39
CA LEU A 222 9.34 -1.33 -0.35
C LEU A 222 9.23 -0.13 0.59
N ALA A 223 8.42 0.87 0.20
CA ALA A 223 8.14 2.05 1.00
C ALA A 223 6.68 2.50 0.86
N MET A 224 6.26 3.43 1.71
CA MET A 224 5.02 4.19 1.59
C MET A 224 5.34 5.66 1.39
N LEU A 225 4.57 6.35 0.55
CA LEU A 225 4.60 7.81 0.48
C LEU A 225 3.84 8.41 1.66
N GLU A 226 4.34 9.54 2.12
CA GLU A 226 3.73 10.38 3.15
C GLU A 226 3.36 11.75 2.57
N LYS A 227 2.56 12.49 3.29
CA LYS A 227 2.04 13.79 2.84
C LYS A 227 3.15 14.78 2.46
N ASP A 228 4.24 14.81 3.20
CA ASP A 228 5.38 15.69 2.92
C ASP A 228 6.11 15.35 1.63
N ASP A 229 5.97 14.11 1.14
CA ASP A 229 6.57 13.69 -0.12
C ASP A 229 5.90 14.35 -1.33
N ILE A 230 4.61 14.68 -1.23
CA ILE A 230 3.86 15.33 -2.33
C ILE A 230 4.57 16.63 -2.76
N LYS A 231 4.83 17.54 -1.81
CA LYS A 231 5.48 18.83 -2.10
C LYS A 231 6.88 18.69 -2.68
N ARG A 232 7.57 17.60 -2.32
CA ARG A 232 8.93 17.33 -2.80
C ARG A 232 8.95 16.75 -4.21
N LEU A 233 7.96 15.90 -4.54
CA LEU A 233 7.93 15.14 -5.79
C LEU A 233 7.17 15.83 -6.89
N LEU A 234 6.15 16.64 -6.59
CA LEU A 234 5.36 17.34 -7.61
C LEU A 234 6.22 18.26 -8.47
N PRO A 235 5.98 18.28 -9.80
CA PRO A 235 6.59 19.24 -10.71
C PRO A 235 6.31 20.68 -10.26
N LYS A 236 7.35 21.50 -10.16
CA LYS A 236 7.22 22.91 -9.78
C LYS A 236 6.58 23.72 -10.92
N ARG A 237 5.61 24.55 -10.57
CA ARG A 237 5.09 25.55 -11.49
C ARG A 237 5.88 26.85 -11.37
N THR A 238 6.16 27.47 -12.53
CA THR A 238 6.90 28.73 -12.63
C THR A 238 5.98 29.82 -13.16
N ASP A 239 6.15 31.07 -12.67
CA ASP A 239 5.33 32.19 -13.10
C ASP A 239 5.48 32.49 -14.60
N HIS A 240 6.69 32.34 -15.12
CA HIS A 240 6.97 32.52 -16.55
C HIS A 240 6.83 31.20 -17.31
N SER A 241 5.61 30.84 -17.68
CA SER A 241 5.27 29.57 -18.32
C SER A 241 4.10 29.70 -19.29
N ASN A 242 3.93 28.71 -20.15
CA ASN A 242 2.79 28.58 -21.07
C ASN A 242 2.27 27.14 -21.08
N LYS A 243 1.16 26.87 -21.76
CA LYS A 243 0.54 25.54 -21.82
C LYS A 243 1.50 24.44 -22.28
N GLY A 244 2.45 24.75 -23.19
CA GLY A 244 3.45 23.79 -23.66
C GLY A 244 4.51 23.42 -22.62
N THR A 245 4.73 24.29 -21.61
CA THR A 245 5.69 24.03 -20.50
C THR A 245 5.28 22.85 -19.64
N TYR A 246 3.98 22.56 -19.54
CA TYR A 246 3.42 21.53 -18.68
C TYR A 246 3.02 20.26 -19.44
N GLY A 247 3.58 20.08 -20.63
CA GLY A 247 3.48 18.84 -21.40
C GLY A 247 2.19 18.64 -22.21
N LYS A 248 2.25 17.66 -23.09
CA LYS A 248 1.20 17.26 -24.02
C LYS A 248 0.89 15.78 -23.80
N LEU A 249 -0.30 15.50 -23.32
CA LEU A 249 -0.78 14.13 -23.10
C LEU A 249 -1.69 13.71 -24.26
N LEU A 250 -1.37 12.58 -24.90
CA LEU A 250 -2.29 11.89 -25.79
C LEU A 250 -3.04 10.80 -25.00
N VAL A 251 -4.36 10.89 -24.97
CA VAL A 251 -5.25 9.90 -24.37
C VAL A 251 -5.94 9.14 -25.50
N ILE A 252 -5.58 7.88 -25.71
CA ILE A 252 -6.22 6.97 -26.66
C ILE A 252 -7.22 6.12 -25.87
N ALA A 253 -8.49 6.55 -25.89
CA ALA A 253 -9.52 6.02 -25.00
C ALA A 253 -10.91 6.17 -25.60
N GLY A 254 -11.85 5.34 -25.16
CA GLY A 254 -13.25 5.41 -25.53
C GLY A 254 -13.54 4.80 -26.92
N SER A 255 -14.15 3.63 -26.92
CA SER A 255 -14.85 3.06 -28.09
C SER A 255 -16.28 3.57 -28.17
N VAL A 256 -17.04 3.11 -29.18
CA VAL A 256 -18.47 3.42 -29.30
C VAL A 256 -19.23 3.11 -28.00
N ASN A 257 -19.97 4.07 -27.49
CA ASN A 257 -20.69 4.04 -26.20
C ASN A 257 -19.82 4.06 -24.94
N MET A 258 -18.50 4.29 -25.07
CA MET A 258 -17.56 4.34 -23.92
C MET A 258 -16.88 5.72 -23.80
N ALA A 259 -17.54 6.80 -24.20
CA ALA A 259 -17.02 8.18 -24.11
C ALA A 259 -16.63 8.56 -22.67
N GLY A 260 -17.35 8.04 -21.67
CA GLY A 260 -17.12 8.35 -20.26
C GLY A 260 -15.69 8.04 -19.79
N ALA A 261 -15.12 6.93 -20.19
CA ALA A 261 -13.73 6.55 -19.85
C ALA A 261 -12.72 7.58 -20.38
N ALA A 262 -12.87 8.01 -21.64
CA ALA A 262 -12.02 9.03 -22.24
C ALA A 262 -12.16 10.39 -21.52
N VAL A 263 -13.40 10.79 -21.19
CA VAL A 263 -13.67 12.06 -20.48
C VAL A 263 -13.06 12.04 -19.08
N MET A 264 -13.26 10.95 -18.30
CA MET A 264 -12.73 10.86 -16.92
C MET A 264 -11.21 10.88 -16.91
N CYS A 265 -10.56 10.11 -17.79
CA CYS A 265 -9.10 10.09 -17.93
C CYS A 265 -8.55 11.49 -18.30
N ALA A 266 -9.09 12.10 -19.35
CA ALA A 266 -8.62 13.41 -19.83
C ALA A 266 -8.91 14.54 -18.83
N ARG A 267 -10.07 14.52 -18.16
CA ARG A 267 -10.42 15.52 -17.12
C ARG A 267 -9.53 15.40 -15.89
N ALA A 268 -9.25 14.16 -15.43
CA ALA A 268 -8.30 13.89 -14.35
C ALA A 268 -6.89 14.39 -14.70
N ALA A 269 -6.47 14.22 -15.95
CA ALA A 269 -5.19 14.73 -16.44
C ALA A 269 -5.11 16.26 -16.34
N TYR A 270 -6.13 16.99 -16.80
CA TYR A 270 -6.17 18.45 -16.65
C TYR A 270 -6.13 18.89 -15.17
N ARG A 271 -6.91 18.20 -14.30
CA ARG A 271 -6.89 18.49 -12.85
C ARG A 271 -5.54 18.15 -12.21
N SER A 272 -4.72 17.31 -12.86
CA SER A 272 -3.36 16.98 -12.42
C SER A 272 -2.27 17.87 -13.03
N GLY A 273 -2.66 18.93 -13.75
CA GLY A 273 -1.78 20.03 -14.11
C GLY A 273 -1.11 19.95 -15.47
N VAL A 274 -1.43 18.97 -16.31
CA VAL A 274 -0.92 18.90 -17.69
C VAL A 274 -1.37 20.12 -18.50
N GLY A 275 -0.52 20.58 -19.42
CA GLY A 275 -0.80 21.82 -20.20
C GLY A 275 -1.74 21.59 -21.38
N LEU A 276 -1.66 20.45 -22.06
CA LEU A 276 -2.48 20.09 -23.21
C LEU A 276 -2.86 18.62 -23.16
N VAL A 277 -4.13 18.33 -23.38
CA VAL A 277 -4.63 16.95 -23.58
C VAL A 277 -5.25 16.85 -24.97
N LYS A 278 -4.84 15.83 -25.73
CA LYS A 278 -5.50 15.42 -26.95
C LYS A 278 -6.14 14.05 -26.71
N VAL A 279 -7.39 13.90 -27.10
CA VAL A 279 -8.13 12.64 -27.01
C VAL A 279 -8.29 12.05 -28.40
N LEU A 280 -7.77 10.85 -28.65
CA LEU A 280 -8.04 10.03 -29.82
C LEU A 280 -9.09 8.97 -29.45
N THR A 281 -10.25 9.02 -30.11
CA THR A 281 -11.43 8.22 -29.74
C THR A 281 -12.28 7.87 -30.98
N ALA A 282 -13.28 7.01 -30.81
CA ALA A 282 -14.25 6.74 -31.89
C ALA A 282 -15.05 8.00 -32.24
N GLU A 283 -15.35 8.20 -33.55
CA GLU A 283 -16.07 9.38 -34.06
C GLU A 283 -17.41 9.62 -33.34
N GLU A 284 -18.10 8.57 -32.97
CA GLU A 284 -19.39 8.62 -32.29
C GLU A 284 -19.32 9.35 -30.94
N ASN A 285 -18.14 9.42 -30.32
CA ASN A 285 -17.90 10.08 -29.01
C ASN A 285 -17.69 11.60 -29.14
N ARG A 286 -17.57 12.15 -30.39
CA ARG A 286 -17.25 13.56 -30.66
C ARG A 286 -18.11 14.53 -29.85
N VAL A 287 -19.41 14.42 -29.96
CA VAL A 287 -20.35 15.35 -29.32
C VAL A 287 -20.22 15.28 -27.82
N SER A 288 -20.16 14.06 -27.26
CA SER A 288 -20.04 13.84 -25.82
C SER A 288 -18.78 14.46 -25.24
N ILE A 289 -17.62 14.25 -25.90
CA ILE A 289 -16.34 14.76 -25.39
C ILE A 289 -16.29 16.28 -25.51
N GLN A 290 -16.68 16.86 -26.65
CA GLN A 290 -16.68 18.32 -26.84
C GLN A 290 -17.64 19.05 -25.88
N THR A 291 -18.73 18.38 -25.47
CA THR A 291 -19.68 18.92 -24.50
C THR A 291 -19.16 18.85 -23.08
N LEU A 292 -18.55 17.70 -22.69
CA LEU A 292 -18.15 17.42 -21.30
C LEU A 292 -16.74 17.90 -20.97
N LEU A 293 -15.89 18.09 -21.98
CA LEU A 293 -14.49 18.52 -21.81
C LEU A 293 -14.05 19.41 -23.01
N PRO A 294 -14.59 20.62 -23.11
CA PRO A 294 -14.29 21.54 -24.23
C PRO A 294 -12.81 21.97 -24.28
N GLU A 295 -12.06 21.81 -23.21
CA GLU A 295 -10.61 22.13 -23.16
C GLU A 295 -9.75 21.14 -23.93
N ALA A 296 -10.24 19.90 -24.19
CA ALA A 296 -9.47 18.87 -24.86
C ALA A 296 -9.43 19.08 -26.37
N ILE A 297 -8.24 18.87 -26.94
CA ILE A 297 -8.10 18.72 -28.39
C ILE A 297 -8.64 17.35 -28.79
N LEU A 298 -9.52 17.29 -29.78
CA LEU A 298 -10.16 16.05 -30.18
C LEU A 298 -9.63 15.59 -31.56
N SER A 299 -9.23 14.32 -31.62
CA SER A 299 -8.96 13.55 -32.81
C SER A 299 -9.85 12.30 -32.82
N THR A 300 -10.44 11.96 -33.97
CA THR A 300 -11.39 10.85 -34.02
C THR A 300 -11.05 9.88 -35.14
N TYR A 301 -11.34 8.61 -34.92
CA TYR A 301 -11.26 7.57 -35.96
C TYR A 301 -12.65 7.01 -36.26
N GLY A 302 -12.89 6.67 -37.53
CA GLY A 302 -14.14 6.06 -37.96
C GLY A 302 -14.11 4.52 -37.87
N VAL A 303 -14.83 3.86 -38.77
CA VAL A 303 -14.94 2.38 -38.83
C VAL A 303 -13.57 1.68 -38.94
N LYS A 304 -12.59 2.31 -39.54
CA LYS A 304 -11.22 1.80 -39.70
C LYS A 304 -10.23 2.79 -39.13
N ILE A 305 -9.21 2.27 -38.46
CA ILE A 305 -8.07 3.05 -37.99
C ILE A 305 -7.20 3.47 -39.16
N ASP A 306 -6.90 4.77 -39.28
CA ASP A 306 -5.87 5.31 -40.14
C ASP A 306 -4.52 5.26 -39.43
N GLU A 307 -3.61 4.42 -39.93
CA GLU A 307 -2.28 4.25 -39.32
C GLU A 307 -1.46 5.54 -39.31
N SER A 308 -1.55 6.31 -40.41
CA SER A 308 -0.81 7.58 -40.56
C SER A 308 -1.29 8.61 -39.53
N GLN A 309 -2.60 8.69 -39.30
CA GLN A 309 -3.18 9.55 -38.28
C GLN A 309 -2.64 9.18 -36.89
N VAL A 310 -2.70 7.89 -36.50
CA VAL A 310 -2.20 7.45 -35.17
C VAL A 310 -0.72 7.79 -34.99
N ILE A 311 0.12 7.57 -36.02
CA ILE A 311 1.55 7.88 -35.98
C ILE A 311 1.79 9.38 -35.79
N GLU A 312 1.03 10.25 -36.47
CA GLU A 312 1.15 11.70 -36.29
C GLU A 312 0.69 12.16 -34.89
N GLU A 313 -0.35 11.53 -34.35
CA GLU A 313 -0.78 11.81 -32.95
C GLU A 313 0.27 11.40 -31.93
N LEU A 314 0.94 10.27 -32.13
CA LEU A 314 2.04 9.82 -31.24
C LEU A 314 3.24 10.79 -31.30
N LYS A 315 3.58 11.35 -32.45
CA LYS A 315 4.66 12.34 -32.61
C LYS A 315 4.37 13.66 -31.88
N TRP A 316 3.09 14.02 -31.72
CA TRP A 316 2.68 15.25 -31.07
C TRP A 316 2.85 15.17 -29.53
N ALA A 317 2.77 13.98 -28.95
CA ALA A 317 2.68 13.73 -27.51
C ALA A 317 4.04 13.75 -26.80
N ASP A 318 4.05 14.21 -25.55
CA ASP A 318 5.16 14.05 -24.60
C ASP A 318 4.95 12.81 -23.72
N ALA A 319 3.70 12.31 -23.58
CA ALA A 319 3.34 11.02 -22.98
C ALA A 319 2.02 10.51 -23.56
N VAL A 320 1.79 9.20 -23.47
CA VAL A 320 0.59 8.52 -23.99
C VAL A 320 -0.08 7.70 -22.91
N VAL A 321 -1.41 7.79 -22.81
CA VAL A 321 -2.26 6.85 -22.10
C VAL A 321 -3.08 6.08 -23.13
N LEU A 322 -3.03 4.75 -23.06
CA LEU A 322 -3.78 3.87 -23.96
C LEU A 322 -4.59 2.86 -23.14
N GLY A 323 -5.88 2.75 -23.43
CA GLY A 323 -6.66 1.61 -22.94
C GLY A 323 -8.01 1.89 -22.34
N PRO A 324 -8.24 2.99 -21.59
CA PRO A 324 -9.54 3.23 -20.96
C PRO A 324 -10.69 3.16 -21.97
N GLY A 325 -11.52 2.11 -21.87
CA GLY A 325 -12.73 1.94 -22.68
C GLY A 325 -12.52 1.81 -24.20
N ILE A 326 -11.35 1.36 -24.69
CA ILE A 326 -11.14 1.16 -26.14
C ILE A 326 -11.80 -0.11 -26.68
N GLY A 327 -12.25 -1.02 -25.80
CA GLY A 327 -12.74 -2.34 -26.16
C GLY A 327 -11.62 -3.33 -26.51
N THR A 328 -12.02 -4.49 -27.05
CA THR A 328 -11.07 -5.57 -27.43
C THR A 328 -11.24 -6.05 -28.86
N ASP A 329 -11.98 -5.28 -29.66
CA ASP A 329 -12.27 -5.57 -31.07
C ASP A 329 -11.03 -5.36 -31.99
N LYS A 330 -11.21 -5.47 -33.29
CA LYS A 330 -10.14 -5.31 -34.27
C LYS A 330 -9.52 -3.91 -34.25
N ASN A 331 -10.31 -2.86 -34.00
CA ASN A 331 -9.80 -1.50 -33.89
C ASN A 331 -8.93 -1.33 -32.64
N ALA A 332 -9.38 -1.83 -31.51
CA ALA A 332 -8.59 -1.84 -30.28
C ALA A 332 -7.27 -2.60 -30.43
N GLN A 333 -7.31 -3.80 -31.05
CA GLN A 333 -6.10 -4.59 -31.33
C GLN A 333 -5.14 -3.81 -32.24
N LYS A 334 -5.67 -3.12 -33.28
CA LYS A 334 -4.87 -2.31 -34.19
C LYS A 334 -4.26 -1.09 -33.50
N LEU A 335 -5.00 -0.40 -32.63
CA LEU A 335 -4.48 0.71 -31.83
C LEU A 335 -3.34 0.26 -30.94
N VAL A 336 -3.51 -0.85 -30.19
CA VAL A 336 -2.47 -1.41 -29.33
C VAL A 336 -1.22 -1.77 -30.13
N GLU A 337 -1.37 -2.45 -31.29
CA GLU A 337 -0.25 -2.81 -32.18
C GLU A 337 0.52 -1.56 -32.65
N LEU A 338 -0.21 -0.55 -33.13
CA LEU A 338 0.40 0.68 -33.67
C LEU A 338 1.12 1.48 -32.59
N VAL A 339 0.52 1.60 -31.41
CA VAL A 339 1.14 2.33 -30.28
C VAL A 339 2.38 1.60 -29.80
N LEU A 340 2.31 0.29 -29.51
CA LEU A 340 3.48 -0.48 -29.08
C LEU A 340 4.64 -0.47 -30.10
N LYS A 341 4.33 -0.35 -31.38
CA LYS A 341 5.33 -0.32 -32.47
C LYS A 341 5.97 1.06 -32.64
N ASN A 342 5.22 2.15 -32.45
CA ASN A 342 5.63 3.48 -32.91
C ASN A 342 5.74 4.52 -31.77
N CYS A 343 5.32 4.22 -30.52
CA CYS A 343 5.41 5.15 -29.43
C CYS A 343 6.88 5.32 -28.99
N ALA A 344 7.37 6.56 -29.02
CA ALA A 344 8.74 6.94 -28.64
C ALA A 344 8.81 7.75 -27.35
N VAL A 345 7.69 7.94 -26.65
CA VAL A 345 7.55 8.70 -25.40
C VAL A 345 7.02 7.80 -24.30
N PRO A 346 7.07 8.20 -23.02
CA PRO A 346 6.52 7.40 -21.92
C PRO A 346 5.07 6.96 -22.18
N LEU A 347 4.77 5.69 -21.90
CA LEU A 347 3.50 5.04 -22.23
C LEU A 347 2.86 4.43 -20.97
N LEU A 348 1.59 4.75 -20.73
CA LEU A 348 0.76 4.07 -19.75
C LEU A 348 -0.28 3.19 -20.46
N LEU A 349 -0.34 1.91 -20.07
CA LEU A 349 -1.30 0.92 -20.53
C LEU A 349 -2.26 0.54 -19.40
N ASP A 350 -3.56 0.63 -19.65
CA ASP A 350 -4.60 0.32 -18.66
C ASP A 350 -5.77 -0.42 -19.32
N ALA A 351 -6.58 -1.05 -18.50
CA ALA A 351 -7.89 -1.60 -18.86
C ALA A 351 -7.87 -2.47 -20.14
N ASP A 352 -8.61 -2.06 -21.19
CA ASP A 352 -8.76 -2.86 -22.39
C ASP A 352 -7.45 -3.03 -23.18
N ALA A 353 -6.49 -2.13 -23.08
CA ALA A 353 -5.18 -2.35 -23.66
C ALA A 353 -4.48 -3.55 -23.02
N LEU A 354 -4.58 -3.72 -21.70
CA LEU A 354 -4.05 -4.89 -21.00
C LEU A 354 -4.80 -6.17 -21.37
N ASN A 355 -6.13 -6.08 -21.56
CA ASN A 355 -6.95 -7.20 -22.03
C ASN A 355 -6.56 -7.66 -23.46
N VAL A 356 -6.19 -6.73 -24.33
CA VAL A 356 -5.67 -7.04 -25.68
C VAL A 356 -4.30 -7.71 -25.59
N ILE A 357 -3.39 -7.13 -24.80
CA ILE A 357 -2.01 -7.61 -24.59
C ILE A 357 -1.99 -8.98 -23.91
N ALA A 358 -2.95 -9.30 -23.05
CA ALA A 358 -3.03 -10.58 -22.35
C ALA A 358 -3.15 -11.80 -23.28
N LYS A 359 -3.47 -11.61 -24.56
CA LYS A 359 -3.47 -12.69 -25.58
C LYS A 359 -2.05 -13.09 -25.99
N GLU A 360 -1.10 -12.17 -25.94
CA GLU A 360 0.31 -12.35 -26.32
C GLU A 360 1.17 -11.42 -25.44
N PRO A 361 1.34 -11.69 -24.12
CA PRO A 361 2.06 -10.79 -23.21
C PRO A 361 3.51 -10.54 -23.60
N GLU A 362 4.10 -11.44 -24.35
CA GLU A 362 5.48 -11.37 -24.86
C GLU A 362 5.74 -10.14 -25.74
N VAL A 363 4.70 -9.46 -26.23
CA VAL A 363 4.87 -8.19 -26.97
C VAL A 363 5.50 -7.10 -26.10
N LEU A 364 5.36 -7.19 -24.77
CA LEU A 364 6.01 -6.30 -23.79
C LEU A 364 7.52 -6.53 -23.67
N LEU A 365 8.06 -7.66 -24.15
CA LEU A 365 9.52 -7.92 -24.16
C LEU A 365 10.25 -7.16 -25.27
N ARG A 366 9.51 -6.58 -26.23
CA ARG A 366 10.11 -5.76 -27.28
C ARG A 366 10.71 -4.50 -26.67
N PRO A 367 11.82 -3.96 -27.25
CA PRO A 367 12.34 -2.67 -26.78
C PRO A 367 11.26 -1.60 -26.80
N HIS A 368 11.09 -0.93 -25.70
CA HIS A 368 10.11 0.14 -25.52
C HIS A 368 10.71 1.31 -24.72
N THR A 369 10.02 2.43 -24.72
CA THR A 369 10.28 3.56 -23.84
C THR A 369 9.87 3.24 -22.40
N GLU A 370 9.97 4.18 -21.47
CA GLU A 370 9.41 4.03 -20.14
C GLU A 370 7.94 3.62 -20.23
N MET A 371 7.58 2.53 -19.58
CA MET A 371 6.23 1.96 -19.63
C MET A 371 5.67 1.71 -18.24
N ILE A 372 4.43 2.13 -18.05
CA ILE A 372 3.63 1.83 -16.84
C ILE A 372 2.45 0.97 -17.28
N ILE A 373 2.16 -0.07 -16.51
CA ILE A 373 0.92 -0.82 -16.61
C ILE A 373 0.14 -0.71 -15.29
N THR A 374 -1.20 -0.67 -15.35
CA THR A 374 -2.05 -0.47 -14.18
C THR A 374 -3.10 -1.58 -14.02
N PRO A 375 -2.71 -2.87 -13.97
CA PRO A 375 -3.66 -3.97 -13.86
C PRO A 375 -4.33 -4.04 -12.49
N HIS A 376 -5.63 -4.35 -12.47
CA HIS A 376 -6.28 -4.94 -11.29
C HIS A 376 -6.02 -6.46 -11.27
N LEU A 377 -6.36 -7.16 -10.16
CA LEU A 377 -6.08 -8.59 -9.99
C LEU A 377 -6.57 -9.45 -11.17
N GLY A 378 -7.77 -9.17 -11.70
CA GLY A 378 -8.32 -9.91 -12.84
C GLY A 378 -7.58 -9.67 -14.16
N GLU A 379 -7.07 -8.46 -14.40
CA GLU A 379 -6.20 -8.15 -15.55
C GLU A 379 -4.84 -8.82 -15.40
N MET A 380 -4.25 -8.76 -14.20
CA MET A 380 -3.01 -9.46 -13.92
C MET A 380 -3.13 -10.97 -14.11
N ALA A 381 -4.23 -11.57 -13.65
CA ALA A 381 -4.52 -12.99 -13.88
C ALA A 381 -4.56 -13.36 -15.37
N ARG A 382 -5.13 -12.49 -16.21
CA ARG A 382 -5.13 -12.70 -17.67
C ARG A 382 -3.73 -12.53 -18.30
N LEU A 383 -2.93 -11.60 -17.79
CA LEU A 383 -1.57 -11.34 -18.27
C LEU A 383 -0.59 -12.47 -17.89
N THR A 384 -0.73 -13.05 -16.69
CA THR A 384 0.19 -14.08 -16.17
C THR A 384 -0.29 -15.50 -16.42
N GLY A 385 -1.59 -15.71 -16.60
CA GLY A 385 -2.21 -17.04 -16.59
C GLY A 385 -2.45 -17.63 -15.21
N ASP A 386 -2.11 -16.92 -14.14
CA ASP A 386 -2.26 -17.37 -12.77
C ASP A 386 -3.70 -17.13 -12.25
N ALA A 387 -4.09 -17.89 -11.22
CA ALA A 387 -5.36 -17.65 -10.53
C ALA A 387 -5.32 -16.35 -9.72
N VAL A 388 -6.45 -15.62 -9.69
CA VAL A 388 -6.58 -14.38 -8.90
C VAL A 388 -6.20 -14.59 -7.44
N SER A 389 -6.61 -15.71 -6.82
CA SER A 389 -6.29 -16.05 -5.43
C SER A 389 -4.79 -16.23 -5.19
N LEU A 390 -4.06 -16.78 -6.16
CA LEU A 390 -2.61 -16.92 -6.08
C LEU A 390 -1.92 -15.56 -6.14
N ILE A 391 -2.32 -14.69 -7.08
CA ILE A 391 -1.79 -13.34 -7.20
C ILE A 391 -2.05 -12.54 -5.91
N GLN A 392 -3.25 -12.63 -5.36
CA GLN A 392 -3.63 -11.93 -4.14
C GLN A 392 -2.82 -12.42 -2.93
N SER A 393 -2.60 -13.72 -2.80
CA SER A 393 -1.80 -14.29 -1.70
C SER A 393 -0.31 -13.94 -1.78
N ARG A 394 0.18 -13.49 -2.96
CA ARG A 394 1.57 -13.09 -3.22
C ARG A 394 1.65 -11.73 -3.92
N LEU A 395 0.85 -10.78 -3.45
CA LEU A 395 0.62 -9.51 -4.15
C LEU A 395 1.93 -8.78 -4.51
N VAL A 396 2.83 -8.62 -3.53
CA VAL A 396 4.13 -7.96 -3.72
C VAL A 396 5.00 -8.74 -4.70
N GLU A 397 5.16 -10.07 -4.49
CA GLU A 397 5.97 -10.93 -5.35
C GLU A 397 5.46 -10.93 -6.79
N SER A 398 4.14 -11.04 -6.99
CA SER A 398 3.51 -11.04 -8.32
C SER A 398 3.77 -9.72 -9.07
N ALA A 399 3.63 -8.59 -8.38
CA ALA A 399 3.89 -7.27 -8.98
C ALA A 399 5.36 -7.10 -9.38
N PHE A 400 6.30 -7.44 -8.49
CA PHE A 400 7.74 -7.33 -8.78
C PHE A 400 8.22 -8.31 -9.84
N THR A 401 7.73 -9.55 -9.81
CA THR A 401 8.09 -10.56 -10.83
C THR A 401 7.65 -10.10 -12.21
N PHE A 402 6.42 -9.59 -12.34
CA PHE A 402 5.94 -9.06 -13.62
C PHE A 402 6.75 -7.84 -14.07
N ALA A 403 6.97 -6.87 -13.16
CA ALA A 403 7.74 -5.68 -13.46
C ALA A 403 9.16 -6.00 -13.97
N GLN A 404 9.84 -6.94 -13.33
CA GLN A 404 11.20 -7.36 -13.70
C GLN A 404 11.22 -8.16 -15.01
N THR A 405 10.26 -9.07 -15.21
CA THR A 405 10.17 -9.91 -16.42
C THR A 405 10.01 -9.07 -17.69
N TYR A 406 9.14 -8.07 -17.63
CA TYR A 406 8.81 -7.25 -18.79
C TYR A 406 9.49 -5.88 -18.81
N ASN A 407 10.29 -5.55 -17.79
CA ASN A 407 10.96 -4.26 -17.59
C ASN A 407 9.98 -3.08 -17.66
N VAL A 408 8.85 -3.18 -16.95
CA VAL A 408 7.79 -2.17 -16.86
C VAL A 408 7.52 -1.79 -15.40
N VAL A 409 7.06 -0.57 -15.16
CA VAL A 409 6.50 -0.21 -13.85
C VAL A 409 5.11 -0.82 -13.75
N CYS A 410 4.89 -1.69 -12.76
CA CYS A 410 3.63 -2.39 -12.54
C CYS A 410 2.88 -1.80 -11.34
N VAL A 411 1.73 -1.19 -11.61
CA VAL A 411 0.77 -0.71 -10.60
C VAL A 411 -0.31 -1.77 -10.43
N LEU A 412 -0.06 -2.73 -9.55
CA LEU A 412 -1.02 -3.81 -9.26
C LEU A 412 -2.08 -3.32 -8.27
N LYS A 413 -3.29 -3.12 -8.78
CA LYS A 413 -4.43 -2.56 -8.03
C LYS A 413 -5.14 -3.65 -7.23
N ASP A 414 -5.24 -3.46 -5.92
CA ASP A 414 -6.07 -4.22 -4.98
C ASP A 414 -6.51 -3.26 -3.86
N PHE A 415 -7.02 -3.78 -2.75
CA PHE A 415 -7.35 -3.01 -1.54
C PHE A 415 -6.21 -2.04 -1.16
N HIS A 416 -4.98 -2.52 -1.14
CA HIS A 416 -3.77 -1.70 -1.15
C HIS A 416 -2.98 -1.93 -2.44
N THR A 417 -2.67 -0.85 -3.14
CA THR A 417 -1.99 -0.91 -4.45
C THR A 417 -0.48 -1.04 -4.28
N ILE A 418 0.12 -2.00 -4.99
CA ILE A 418 1.58 -2.13 -5.11
C ILE A 418 2.05 -1.48 -6.40
N THR A 419 3.00 -0.54 -6.30
CA THR A 419 3.75 -0.04 -7.44
C THR A 419 5.14 -0.68 -7.43
N ALA A 420 5.34 -1.68 -8.27
CA ALA A 420 6.61 -2.37 -8.43
C ALA A 420 7.43 -1.72 -9.55
N ILE A 421 8.68 -1.37 -9.24
CA ILE A 421 9.62 -0.75 -10.17
C ILE A 421 10.74 -1.76 -10.42
N PRO A 422 11.10 -2.05 -11.68
CA PRO A 422 12.13 -3.02 -11.98
C PRO A 422 13.45 -2.69 -11.29
N TYR A 423 13.98 -3.62 -10.50
CA TYR A 423 15.28 -3.51 -9.81
C TYR A 423 15.45 -2.28 -8.90
N ALA A 424 14.34 -1.65 -8.48
CA ALA A 424 14.36 -0.44 -7.65
C ALA A 424 13.39 -0.54 -6.47
N LEU A 425 13.32 0.51 -5.68
CA LEU A 425 12.38 0.66 -4.58
C LEU A 425 10.95 0.70 -5.10
N GLY A 426 10.10 -0.21 -4.66
CA GLY A 426 8.66 -0.16 -4.92
C GLY A 426 7.88 0.54 -3.82
N TYR A 427 6.57 0.67 -4.04
CA TYR A 427 5.70 1.40 -3.11
C TYR A 427 4.42 0.61 -2.83
N LEU A 428 4.02 0.62 -1.55
CA LEU A 428 2.70 0.20 -1.10
C LEU A 428 1.88 1.44 -0.78
N ASN A 429 0.72 1.58 -1.38
CA ASN A 429 -0.18 2.69 -1.13
C ASN A 429 -1.29 2.30 -0.15
N LEU A 430 -1.46 3.11 0.89
CA LEU A 430 -2.50 2.94 1.91
C LEU A 430 -3.61 4.00 1.82
N SER A 431 -3.46 5.02 0.97
CA SER A 431 -4.51 6.02 0.76
C SER A 431 -5.64 5.44 -0.09
N GLY A 432 -6.83 5.93 0.13
CA GLY A 432 -8.04 5.46 -0.52
C GLY A 432 -8.98 4.74 0.45
N ASN A 433 -10.18 4.45 -0.04
CA ASN A 433 -11.22 3.80 0.74
C ASN A 433 -12.11 2.92 -0.16
N ASN A 434 -13.00 2.14 0.46
CA ASN A 434 -13.86 1.18 -0.25
C ASN A 434 -14.87 1.84 -1.21
N GLY A 435 -15.20 3.11 -1.04
CA GLY A 435 -16.05 3.88 -1.94
C GLY A 435 -15.43 4.05 -3.34
N MET A 436 -14.10 3.91 -3.45
CA MET A 436 -13.40 3.98 -4.74
C MET A 436 -13.60 2.74 -5.62
N ALA A 437 -14.24 1.68 -5.11
CA ALA A 437 -14.65 0.51 -5.87
C ALA A 437 -15.88 0.82 -6.76
N THR A 438 -15.72 1.81 -7.64
CA THR A 438 -16.73 2.31 -8.59
C THR A 438 -16.16 2.37 -10.01
N ALA A 439 -17.05 2.25 -11.01
CA ALA A 439 -16.64 2.34 -12.40
C ALA A 439 -16.00 3.70 -12.73
N GLY A 440 -14.91 3.69 -13.49
CA GLY A 440 -14.19 4.90 -13.89
C GLY A 440 -13.06 5.34 -12.93
N SER A 441 -12.95 4.77 -11.72
CA SER A 441 -11.87 5.09 -10.79
C SER A 441 -10.48 4.79 -11.38
N GLY A 442 -10.33 3.69 -12.12
CA GLY A 442 -9.10 3.37 -12.87
C GLY A 442 -8.78 4.38 -13.97
N ASP A 443 -9.82 4.85 -14.71
CA ASP A 443 -9.63 5.84 -15.77
C ASP A 443 -9.11 7.17 -15.20
N VAL A 444 -9.59 7.56 -14.01
CA VAL A 444 -9.09 8.73 -13.26
C VAL A 444 -7.63 8.54 -12.88
N LEU A 445 -7.26 7.37 -12.35
CA LEU A 445 -5.86 7.05 -12.01
C LEU A 445 -4.94 7.16 -13.23
N SER A 446 -5.35 6.59 -14.37
CA SER A 446 -4.59 6.65 -15.62
C SER A 446 -4.39 8.09 -16.10
N GLY A 447 -5.40 8.94 -15.94
CA GLY A 447 -5.31 10.36 -16.25
C GLY A 447 -4.31 11.11 -15.34
N ILE A 448 -4.32 10.82 -14.03
CA ILE A 448 -3.39 11.42 -13.06
C ILE A 448 -1.94 11.04 -13.40
N ILE A 449 -1.66 9.75 -13.56
CA ILE A 449 -0.31 9.26 -13.86
C ILE A 449 0.15 9.77 -15.23
N GLY A 450 -0.72 9.72 -16.24
CA GLY A 450 -0.42 10.22 -17.60
C GLY A 450 -0.06 11.70 -17.60
N ALA A 451 -0.75 12.51 -16.80
CA ALA A 451 -0.42 13.93 -16.65
C ALA A 451 0.96 14.17 -16.03
N MET A 452 1.37 13.35 -15.08
CA MET A 452 2.70 13.44 -14.46
C MET A 452 3.80 13.06 -15.44
N LEU A 453 3.59 11.99 -16.22
CA LEU A 453 4.52 11.60 -17.30
C LEU A 453 4.66 12.73 -18.33
N ALA A 454 3.55 13.32 -18.78
CA ALA A 454 3.57 14.42 -19.76
C ALA A 454 4.28 15.67 -19.23
N GLN A 455 4.27 15.91 -17.92
CA GLN A 455 5.01 16.99 -17.27
C GLN A 455 6.51 16.66 -17.06
N GLY A 456 7.01 15.54 -17.58
CA GLY A 456 8.41 15.15 -17.57
C GLY A 456 8.84 14.38 -16.32
N MET A 457 7.93 13.85 -15.53
CA MET A 457 8.29 12.92 -14.46
C MET A 457 8.62 11.55 -15.07
N THR A 458 9.62 10.88 -14.50
CA THR A 458 9.95 9.50 -14.84
C THR A 458 8.89 8.52 -14.33
N ALA A 459 8.76 7.36 -14.95
CA ALA A 459 7.73 6.38 -14.63
C ALA A 459 7.81 5.88 -13.16
N ASP A 460 9.03 5.76 -12.63
CA ASP A 460 9.31 5.35 -11.24
C ASP A 460 8.84 6.36 -10.18
N LEU A 461 8.65 7.62 -10.55
CA LEU A 461 8.11 8.67 -9.68
C LEU A 461 6.64 8.96 -9.97
N ALA A 462 6.26 9.00 -11.24
CA ALA A 462 4.89 9.32 -11.67
C ALA A 462 3.87 8.28 -11.19
N ALA A 463 4.21 6.99 -11.27
CA ALA A 463 3.30 5.92 -10.89
C ALA A 463 2.97 5.92 -9.39
N PRO A 464 3.93 5.85 -8.45
CA PRO A 464 3.61 5.83 -7.03
C PRO A 464 2.97 7.14 -6.55
N LEU A 465 3.42 8.29 -7.04
CA LEU A 465 2.83 9.58 -6.68
C LEU A 465 1.38 9.68 -7.18
N GLY A 466 1.12 9.27 -8.43
CA GLY A 466 -0.23 9.27 -9.01
C GLY A 466 -1.19 8.36 -8.25
N VAL A 467 -0.74 7.16 -7.85
CA VAL A 467 -1.52 6.24 -7.01
C VAL A 467 -1.83 6.87 -5.65
N TYR A 468 -0.85 7.51 -5.02
CA TYR A 468 -1.04 8.16 -3.72
C TYR A 468 -2.03 9.32 -3.79
N LEU A 469 -1.90 10.20 -4.77
CA LEU A 469 -2.80 11.35 -4.98
C LEU A 469 -4.22 10.89 -5.33
N HIS A 470 -4.37 9.84 -6.13
CA HIS A 470 -5.66 9.23 -6.45
C HIS A 470 -6.37 8.72 -5.18
N GLY A 471 -5.66 7.99 -4.31
CA GLY A 471 -6.20 7.52 -3.04
C GLY A 471 -6.58 8.68 -2.11
N LEU A 472 -5.72 9.70 -1.97
CA LEU A 472 -6.02 10.88 -1.16
C LEU A 472 -7.23 11.66 -1.69
N ALA A 473 -7.41 11.73 -3.01
CA ALA A 473 -8.60 12.33 -3.62
C ALA A 473 -9.86 11.54 -3.25
N GLY A 474 -9.78 10.20 -3.28
CA GLY A 474 -10.85 9.33 -2.80
C GLY A 474 -11.19 9.56 -1.33
N ASP A 475 -10.19 9.70 -0.46
CA ASP A 475 -10.40 9.98 0.97
C ASP A 475 -11.03 11.36 1.21
N LYS A 476 -10.66 12.37 0.42
CA LYS A 476 -11.28 13.69 0.48
C LYS A 476 -12.73 13.65 -0.02
N ALA A 477 -12.97 12.96 -1.14
CA ALA A 477 -14.31 12.80 -1.70
C ALA A 477 -15.24 12.04 -0.72
N ALA A 478 -14.78 10.93 -0.13
CA ALA A 478 -15.55 10.16 0.84
C ALA A 478 -15.95 10.96 2.09
N LYS A 479 -15.11 11.91 2.53
CA LYS A 479 -15.46 12.82 3.64
C LYS A 479 -16.60 13.77 3.30
N ALA A 480 -16.79 14.11 2.03
CA ALA A 480 -17.83 15.01 1.57
C ALA A 480 -19.13 14.28 1.21
N THR A 481 -19.04 13.12 0.53
CA THR A 481 -20.19 12.39 -0.02
C THR A 481 -20.53 11.12 0.76
N GLY A 482 -19.62 10.62 1.59
CA GLY A 482 -19.66 9.28 2.17
C GLY A 482 -19.18 8.22 1.17
N GLU A 483 -18.59 7.12 1.68
CA GLU A 483 -18.04 6.03 0.85
C GLU A 483 -19.08 5.38 -0.06
N ARG A 484 -20.33 5.23 0.42
CA ARG A 484 -21.40 4.57 -0.34
C ARG A 484 -21.90 5.35 -1.55
N ALA A 485 -21.81 6.68 -1.52
CA ALA A 485 -22.31 7.55 -2.57
C ALA A 485 -21.23 8.04 -3.54
N LEU A 486 -19.98 7.66 -3.30
CA LEU A 486 -18.82 8.11 -4.07
C LEU A 486 -18.84 7.55 -5.49
N ILE A 487 -18.63 8.43 -6.47
CA ILE A 487 -18.45 8.08 -7.89
C ILE A 487 -17.11 8.63 -8.41
N ALA A 488 -16.64 8.13 -9.54
CA ALA A 488 -15.33 8.49 -10.08
C ALA A 488 -15.14 9.99 -10.34
N THR A 489 -16.18 10.72 -10.69
CA THR A 489 -16.12 12.18 -10.89
C THR A 489 -15.86 12.95 -9.60
N ASP A 490 -16.26 12.41 -8.44
CA ASP A 490 -15.97 13.04 -7.15
C ASP A 490 -14.47 13.03 -6.83
N LEU A 491 -13.75 11.98 -7.27
CA LEU A 491 -12.31 11.92 -7.16
C LEU A 491 -11.65 13.05 -7.94
N ILE A 492 -12.13 13.30 -9.17
CA ILE A 492 -11.61 14.37 -10.03
C ILE A 492 -11.84 15.75 -9.39
N GLU A 493 -13.01 16.00 -8.82
CA GLU A 493 -13.33 17.26 -8.17
C GLU A 493 -12.57 17.44 -6.84
N ALA A 494 -12.16 16.35 -6.19
CA ALA A 494 -11.36 16.37 -4.96
C ALA A 494 -9.86 16.61 -5.20
N LEU A 495 -9.34 16.35 -6.41
CA LEU A 495 -7.91 16.51 -6.73
C LEU A 495 -7.33 17.89 -6.34
N PRO A 496 -7.97 19.05 -6.63
CA PRO A 496 -7.43 20.34 -6.23
C PRO A 496 -7.13 20.45 -4.74
N MET A 497 -7.99 19.87 -3.89
CA MET A 497 -7.81 19.90 -2.42
C MET A 497 -6.65 19.02 -1.94
N VAL A 498 -6.18 18.08 -2.74
CA VAL A 498 -5.01 17.24 -2.42
C VAL A 498 -3.72 17.98 -2.70
N TYR A 499 -3.68 18.82 -3.71
CA TYR A 499 -2.49 19.63 -4.06
C TYR A 499 -2.23 20.79 -3.10
N GLU A 500 -3.26 21.28 -2.39
CA GLU A 500 -3.17 22.38 -1.41
C GLU A 500 -2.66 21.93 -0.03
N THR A 501 -2.51 20.62 0.19
CA THR A 501 -2.13 20.04 1.48
C THR A 501 -0.65 19.79 1.60
#